data_0f996fbcdbf649ee552be19a0c439e03
#
_entry.id   0f996fbcdbf649ee552be19a0c439e03
#
_cell.length_a   1.000
_cell.length_b   1.000
_cell.length_c   1.000
_cell.angle_alpha   90.00
_cell.angle_beta   90.00
_cell.angle_gamma   90.00
#
_symmetry.space_group_name_H-M   'P 1'
#
loop_
_entity.id
_entity.type
_entity.pdbx_description
1 polymer ?
#
loop_
_entity_poly.entity_id
_entity_poly.type
_entity_poly.pdbx_seq_one_letter_code
_entity_poly.pdbx_strand_id
1 'polypeptide(L)'
;DVTKELIGANGATLYSRDYRLTRYACYLIAQNGDSKKEQVAWAQTYFAIQTRKQEVAVENQQTIERLTAREKLSQTEKKFAGVLFDHGVNGKGISIIRAKGDKALFGGYSTNDMKRKLVVPNERPLADFLPTVTIKAKDLTAEMTTFKTKEKRLNNLEIISATHERHNKSVRQALVNENIYPERLPAEEDIKKLERRINKENKSLPKSTQKSLKTV
;
A
#
# COMPACT_ATOMS: atom_id res chain seq x y z
N ASP A 1 33.98 20.42 -18.60
CA ASP A 1 35.42 20.11 -18.51
C ASP A 1 35.95 20.60 -17.16
N VAL A 2 36.74 19.79 -16.54
CA VAL A 2 37.47 20.10 -15.28
C VAL A 2 38.93 19.76 -15.51
N THR A 3 39.82 20.52 -14.96
CA THR A 3 41.28 20.23 -15.04
C THR A 3 41.67 19.51 -13.77
N LYS A 4 42.29 18.35 -13.87
CA LYS A 4 42.81 17.58 -12.75
C LYS A 4 44.34 17.74 -12.72
N GLU A 5 44.84 18.11 -11.55
CA GLU A 5 46.28 18.12 -11.30
C GLU A 5 46.75 16.70 -10.95
N LEU A 6 47.79 16.27 -11.62
CA LEU A 6 48.49 15.01 -11.38
C LEU A 6 49.93 15.34 -11.01
N ILE A 7 50.40 14.80 -9.87
CA ILE A 7 51.80 14.95 -9.46
C ILE A 7 52.57 13.78 -10.10
N GLY A 8 53.43 14.09 -11.05
CA GLY A 8 54.35 13.14 -11.64
C GLY A 8 55.42 12.63 -10.68
N ALA A 9 56.05 11.49 -11.00
CA ALA A 9 57.08 10.85 -10.13
C ALA A 9 58.29 11.77 -9.82
N ASN A 10 58.49 12.82 -10.60
CA ASN A 10 59.58 13.81 -10.41
C ASN A 10 59.11 15.09 -9.69
N GLY A 11 57.91 15.10 -9.09
CA GLY A 11 57.34 16.30 -8.45
C GLY A 11 56.79 17.33 -9.48
N ALA A 12 56.79 17.06 -10.75
CA ALA A 12 56.24 17.96 -11.77
C ALA A 12 54.69 17.88 -11.76
N THR A 13 54.05 19.04 -11.80
CA THR A 13 52.57 19.10 -11.92
C THR A 13 52.16 18.95 -13.37
N LEU A 14 51.37 17.92 -13.65
CA LEU A 14 50.77 17.67 -14.94
C LEU A 14 49.25 17.98 -14.89
N TYR A 15 48.74 18.64 -15.88
CA TYR A 15 47.31 18.96 -15.99
C TYR A 15 46.68 18.01 -17.00
N SER A 16 45.63 17.28 -16.55
CA SER A 16 44.85 16.41 -17.41
C SER A 16 43.42 16.93 -17.51
N ARG A 17 42.81 16.78 -18.68
CA ARG A 17 41.36 17.03 -18.81
C ARG A 17 40.58 15.97 -18.04
N ASP A 18 39.60 16.41 -17.26
CA ASP A 18 38.67 15.56 -16.54
C ASP A 18 37.24 16.05 -16.78
N TYR A 19 36.25 15.21 -16.48
CA TYR A 19 34.86 15.49 -16.73
C TYR A 19 34.03 15.28 -15.48
N ARG A 20 33.18 16.25 -15.16
CA ARG A 20 32.11 16.03 -14.20
C ARG A 20 30.97 15.30 -14.90
N LEU A 21 30.70 14.09 -14.46
CA LEU A 21 29.65 13.24 -15.03
C LEU A 21 28.42 13.26 -14.14
N THR A 22 27.23 13.21 -14.79
CA THR A 22 26.00 12.92 -14.06
C THR A 22 26.03 11.47 -13.58
N ARG A 23 25.26 11.16 -12.52
CA ARG A 23 25.13 9.78 -12.02
C ARG A 23 24.69 8.80 -13.13
N TYR A 24 23.81 9.25 -14.02
CA TYR A 24 23.35 8.47 -15.15
C TYR A 24 24.48 8.17 -16.15
N ALA A 25 25.30 9.16 -16.48
CA ALA A 25 26.47 8.96 -17.35
C ALA A 25 27.48 7.99 -16.72
N CYS A 26 27.76 8.10 -15.42
CA CYS A 26 28.60 7.14 -14.67
C CYS A 26 28.03 5.71 -14.76
N TYR A 27 26.70 5.56 -14.63
CA TYR A 27 26.00 4.27 -14.76
C TYR A 27 26.21 3.66 -16.14
N LEU A 28 26.00 4.42 -17.23
CA LEU A 28 26.18 3.94 -18.59
C LEU A 28 27.63 3.54 -18.88
N ILE A 29 28.60 4.34 -18.41
CA ILE A 29 30.03 4.02 -18.55
C ILE A 29 30.38 2.73 -17.80
N ALA A 30 29.89 2.58 -16.58
CA ALA A 30 30.12 1.37 -15.79
C ALA A 30 29.53 0.14 -16.47
N GLN A 31 28.28 0.22 -16.98
CA GLN A 31 27.63 -0.90 -17.65
C GLN A 31 28.36 -1.37 -18.91
N ASN A 32 28.93 -0.43 -19.68
CA ASN A 32 29.66 -0.73 -20.94
C ASN A 32 31.16 -0.93 -20.73
N GLY A 33 31.65 -0.80 -19.51
CA GLY A 33 33.06 -0.94 -19.19
C GLY A 33 33.49 -2.41 -19.03
N ASP A 34 34.81 -2.65 -19.19
CA ASP A 34 35.38 -3.98 -18.97
C ASP A 34 35.36 -4.38 -17.49
N SER A 35 34.54 -5.37 -17.17
CA SER A 35 34.38 -5.90 -15.80
C SER A 35 35.64 -6.55 -15.21
N LYS A 36 36.67 -6.82 -16.01
CA LYS A 36 37.98 -7.28 -15.52
C LYS A 36 38.74 -6.17 -14.77
N LYS A 37 38.40 -4.91 -15.02
CA LYS A 37 38.97 -3.78 -14.28
C LYS A 37 38.26 -3.62 -12.95
N GLU A 38 39.01 -3.66 -11.87
CA GLU A 38 38.48 -3.60 -10.49
C GLU A 38 37.53 -2.42 -10.26
N GLN A 39 37.90 -1.23 -10.74
CA GLN A 39 37.07 -0.01 -10.61
C GLN A 39 35.73 -0.13 -11.35
N VAL A 40 35.70 -0.78 -12.51
CA VAL A 40 34.49 -1.01 -13.29
C VAL A 40 33.61 -2.05 -12.60
N ALA A 41 34.19 -3.17 -12.15
CA ALA A 41 33.48 -4.21 -11.41
C ALA A 41 32.85 -3.65 -10.13
N TRP A 42 33.60 -2.81 -9.39
CA TRP A 42 33.08 -2.13 -8.23
C TRP A 42 31.90 -1.21 -8.56
N ALA A 43 32.03 -0.39 -9.61
CA ALA A 43 30.96 0.52 -10.05
C ALA A 43 29.71 -0.23 -10.52
N GLN A 44 29.85 -1.33 -11.27
CA GLN A 44 28.75 -2.20 -11.69
C GLN A 44 28.03 -2.78 -10.47
N THR A 45 28.77 -3.31 -9.49
CA THR A 45 28.21 -3.84 -8.24
C THR A 45 27.49 -2.76 -7.45
N TYR A 46 28.07 -1.57 -7.32
CA TYR A 46 27.46 -0.43 -6.64
C TYR A 46 26.09 -0.07 -7.28
N PHE A 47 26.05 0.07 -8.60
CA PHE A 47 24.82 0.44 -9.31
C PHE A 47 23.77 -0.66 -9.23
N ALA A 48 24.15 -1.95 -9.33
CA ALA A 48 23.22 -3.07 -9.16
C ALA A 48 22.59 -3.07 -7.75
N ILE A 49 23.38 -2.84 -6.70
CA ILE A 49 22.88 -2.74 -5.32
C ILE A 49 21.92 -1.55 -5.17
N GLN A 50 22.24 -0.38 -5.74
CA GLN A 50 21.40 0.80 -5.64
C GLN A 50 20.07 0.62 -6.38
N THR A 51 20.10 0.00 -7.58
CA THR A 51 18.88 -0.33 -8.33
C THR A 51 18.00 -1.28 -7.52
N ARG A 52 18.58 -2.37 -6.98
CA ARG A 52 17.81 -3.30 -6.14
C ARG A 52 17.22 -2.67 -4.90
N LYS A 53 17.95 -1.76 -4.23
CA LYS A 53 17.41 -0.99 -3.09
C LYS A 53 16.22 -0.13 -3.49
N GLN A 54 16.27 0.50 -4.67
CA GLN A 54 15.16 1.31 -5.18
C GLN A 54 13.94 0.46 -5.51
N GLU A 55 14.12 -0.69 -6.16
CA GLU A 55 13.04 -1.64 -6.45
C GLU A 55 12.34 -2.10 -5.17
N VAL A 56 13.12 -2.53 -4.17
CA VAL A 56 12.60 -2.95 -2.86
C VAL A 56 11.88 -1.81 -2.14
N ALA A 57 12.39 -0.58 -2.23
CA ALA A 57 11.73 0.57 -1.62
C ALA A 57 10.36 0.86 -2.25
N VAL A 58 10.24 0.78 -3.58
CA VAL A 58 8.97 0.96 -4.30
C VAL A 58 7.98 -0.15 -3.95
N GLU A 59 8.43 -1.41 -3.95
CA GLU A 59 7.62 -2.58 -3.58
C GLU A 59 7.12 -2.49 -2.12
N ASN A 60 8.00 -2.08 -1.20
CA ASN A 60 7.63 -1.86 0.20
C ASN A 60 6.65 -0.70 0.38
N GLN A 61 6.71 0.35 -0.43
CA GLN A 61 5.79 1.48 -0.32
C GLN A 61 4.34 1.07 -0.58
N GLN A 62 4.08 0.31 -1.65
CA GLN A 62 2.73 -0.21 -1.96
C GLN A 62 2.23 -1.13 -0.84
N THR A 63 3.11 -1.95 -0.32
CA THR A 63 2.83 -2.86 0.78
C THR A 63 2.48 -2.12 2.07
N ILE A 64 3.26 -1.10 2.44
CA ILE A 64 3.01 -0.24 3.61
C ILE A 64 1.68 0.50 3.45
N GLU A 65 1.39 1.03 2.25
CA GLU A 65 0.12 1.71 1.96
C GLU A 65 -1.08 0.78 2.19
N ARG A 66 -1.00 -0.47 1.74
CA ARG A 66 -2.06 -1.45 1.96
C ARG A 66 -2.24 -1.82 3.43
N LEU A 67 -1.13 -2.00 4.17
CA LEU A 67 -1.16 -2.23 5.62
C LEU A 67 -1.83 -1.07 6.37
N THR A 68 -1.41 0.15 6.07
CA THR A 68 -1.98 1.38 6.67
C THR A 68 -3.47 1.53 6.35
N ALA A 69 -3.86 1.29 5.10
CA ALA A 69 -5.27 1.33 4.70
C ALA A 69 -6.11 0.29 5.45
N ARG A 70 -5.57 -0.93 5.64
CA ARG A 70 -6.27 -2.00 6.38
C ARG A 70 -6.39 -1.69 7.87
N GLU A 71 -5.36 -1.14 8.47
CA GLU A 71 -5.40 -0.70 9.87
C GLU A 71 -6.44 0.42 10.05
N LYS A 72 -6.41 1.43 9.19
CA LYS A 72 -7.40 2.52 9.20
C LYS A 72 -8.83 1.98 9.08
N LEU A 73 -9.10 1.09 8.12
CA LEU A 73 -10.41 0.45 7.98
C LEU A 73 -10.83 -0.24 9.30
N SER A 74 -9.92 -0.94 9.97
CA SER A 74 -10.23 -1.59 11.24
C SER A 74 -10.66 -0.61 12.33
N GLN A 75 -9.98 0.54 12.40
CA GLN A 75 -10.32 1.63 13.34
C GLN A 75 -11.67 2.26 12.98
N THR A 76 -11.88 2.54 11.70
CA THR A 76 -13.16 3.09 11.20
C THR A 76 -14.32 2.14 11.45
N GLU A 77 -14.15 0.83 11.22
CA GLU A 77 -15.19 -0.18 11.49
C GLU A 77 -15.53 -0.29 12.98
N LYS A 78 -14.54 -0.14 13.86
CA LYS A 78 -14.79 -0.08 15.32
C LYS A 78 -15.57 1.17 15.70
N LYS A 79 -15.16 2.34 15.20
CA LYS A 79 -15.85 3.61 15.42
C LYS A 79 -17.29 3.57 14.88
N PHE A 80 -17.46 3.02 13.67
CA PHE A 80 -18.77 2.83 13.05
C PHE A 80 -19.68 1.97 13.93
N ALA A 81 -19.19 0.82 14.40
CA ALA A 81 -19.94 -0.05 15.28
C ALA A 81 -20.33 0.65 16.58
N GLY A 82 -19.43 1.42 17.20
CA GLY A 82 -19.72 2.22 18.41
C GLY A 82 -20.83 3.24 18.16
N VAL A 83 -20.74 4.00 17.07
CA VAL A 83 -21.77 4.98 16.72
C VAL A 83 -23.13 4.32 16.49
N LEU A 84 -23.16 3.18 15.78
CA LEU A 84 -24.40 2.44 15.58
C LEU A 84 -25.01 1.96 16.90
N PHE A 85 -24.18 1.49 17.82
CA PHE A 85 -24.60 1.07 19.14
C PHE A 85 -25.19 2.23 19.97
N ASP A 86 -24.52 3.40 19.95
CA ASP A 86 -25.00 4.63 20.61
C ASP A 86 -26.35 5.11 20.04
N HIS A 87 -26.64 4.74 18.78
CA HIS A 87 -27.91 5.03 18.10
C HIS A 87 -28.93 3.88 18.15
N GLY A 88 -28.77 2.93 19.12
CA GLY A 88 -29.74 1.88 19.42
C GLY A 88 -29.66 0.63 18.53
N VAL A 89 -28.62 0.47 17.71
CA VAL A 89 -28.43 -0.72 16.87
C VAL A 89 -27.64 -1.77 17.64
N ASN A 90 -28.22 -2.94 17.86
CA ASN A 90 -27.54 -4.06 18.52
C ASN A 90 -26.55 -4.79 17.60
N GLY A 91 -25.77 -5.73 18.13
CA GLY A 91 -24.74 -6.46 17.39
C GLY A 91 -25.26 -7.22 16.16
N LYS A 92 -26.47 -7.79 16.21
CA LYS A 92 -27.13 -8.41 15.05
C LYS A 92 -27.42 -7.37 13.97
N GLY A 93 -27.95 -6.21 14.36
CA GLY A 93 -28.24 -5.10 13.45
C GLY A 93 -26.96 -4.59 12.75
N ILE A 94 -25.87 -4.43 13.52
CA ILE A 94 -24.55 -4.03 12.97
C ILE A 94 -24.09 -5.04 11.90
N SER A 95 -24.22 -6.34 12.15
CA SER A 95 -23.86 -7.38 11.19
C SER A 95 -24.72 -7.32 9.91
N ILE A 96 -26.02 -7.05 10.04
CA ILE A 96 -26.95 -6.89 8.92
C ILE A 96 -26.55 -5.67 8.08
N ILE A 97 -26.27 -4.53 8.70
CA ILE A 97 -25.85 -3.30 8.02
C ILE A 97 -24.56 -3.56 7.21
N ARG A 98 -23.55 -4.18 7.82
CA ARG A 98 -22.29 -4.51 7.14
C ARG A 98 -22.51 -5.47 5.97
N ALA A 99 -23.32 -6.52 6.15
CA ALA A 99 -23.61 -7.48 5.09
C ALA A 99 -24.32 -6.85 3.89
N LYS A 100 -25.30 -5.94 4.13
CA LYS A 100 -25.96 -5.19 3.07
C LYS A 100 -24.99 -4.24 2.36
N GLY A 101 -24.12 -3.57 3.11
CA GLY A 101 -23.07 -2.73 2.53
C GLY A 101 -22.11 -3.51 1.63
N ASP A 102 -21.58 -4.64 2.13
CA ASP A 102 -20.71 -5.51 1.33
C ASP A 102 -21.42 -5.98 0.05
N LYS A 103 -22.67 -6.44 0.17
CA LYS A 103 -23.47 -6.87 -1.00
C LYS A 103 -23.65 -5.75 -2.03
N ALA A 104 -23.84 -4.52 -1.59
CA ALA A 104 -23.96 -3.37 -2.46
C ALA A 104 -22.63 -3.00 -3.12
N LEU A 105 -21.52 -3.03 -2.39
CA LEU A 105 -20.18 -2.73 -2.90
C LEU A 105 -19.69 -3.77 -3.91
N PHE A 106 -19.95 -5.06 -3.63
CA PHE A 106 -19.51 -6.18 -4.47
C PHE A 106 -20.56 -6.60 -5.55
N GLY A 107 -21.44 -5.70 -5.96
CA GLY A 107 -22.33 -5.96 -7.09
C GLY A 107 -23.30 -7.11 -6.88
N GLY A 108 -23.75 -7.33 -5.65
CA GLY A 108 -24.71 -8.37 -5.27
C GLY A 108 -24.09 -9.58 -4.58
N TYR A 109 -22.75 -9.74 -4.61
CA TYR A 109 -22.08 -10.81 -3.90
C TYR A 109 -22.05 -10.54 -2.39
N SER A 110 -22.43 -11.51 -1.58
CA SER A 110 -22.28 -11.44 -0.13
C SER A 110 -20.79 -11.55 0.28
N THR A 111 -20.48 -11.21 1.53
CA THR A 111 -19.14 -11.42 2.11
C THR A 111 -18.68 -12.88 1.97
N ASN A 112 -19.60 -13.84 2.15
CA ASN A 112 -19.29 -15.27 2.02
C ASN A 112 -19.07 -15.69 0.56
N ASP A 113 -19.83 -15.12 -0.38
CA ASP A 113 -19.61 -15.37 -1.81
C ASP A 113 -18.23 -14.85 -2.24
N MET A 114 -17.86 -13.66 -1.78
CA MET A 114 -16.54 -13.11 -2.04
C MET A 114 -15.42 -13.92 -1.40
N LYS A 115 -15.61 -14.42 -0.16
CA LYS A 115 -14.62 -15.31 0.47
C LYS A 115 -14.40 -16.58 -0.35
N ARG A 116 -15.49 -17.21 -0.83
CA ARG A 116 -15.39 -18.40 -1.69
C ARG A 116 -14.69 -18.10 -2.99
N LYS A 117 -15.07 -17.00 -3.65
CA LYS A 117 -14.49 -16.56 -4.93
C LYS A 117 -13.00 -16.27 -4.85
N LEU A 118 -12.56 -15.64 -3.77
CA LEU A 118 -11.15 -15.24 -3.53
C LEU A 118 -10.36 -16.29 -2.75
N VAL A 119 -10.95 -17.45 -2.46
CA VAL A 119 -10.33 -18.55 -1.71
C VAL A 119 -9.80 -18.08 -0.33
N VAL A 120 -10.60 -17.26 0.35
CA VAL A 120 -10.27 -16.74 1.68
C VAL A 120 -10.73 -17.71 2.76
N PRO A 121 -9.87 -18.12 3.72
CA PRO A 121 -10.26 -18.96 4.84
C PRO A 121 -11.42 -18.37 5.64
N ASN A 122 -12.35 -19.21 6.11
CA ASN A 122 -13.57 -18.75 6.79
C ASN A 122 -13.30 -17.95 8.06
N GLU A 123 -12.26 -18.31 8.80
CA GLU A 123 -11.82 -17.66 10.04
C GLU A 123 -11.11 -16.31 9.82
N ARG A 124 -10.77 -16.00 8.56
CA ARG A 124 -10.06 -14.76 8.22
C ARG A 124 -11.03 -13.68 7.72
N PRO A 125 -10.84 -12.41 8.11
CA PRO A 125 -11.60 -11.31 7.54
C PRO A 125 -11.37 -11.19 6.03
N LEU A 126 -12.43 -10.97 5.26
CA LEU A 126 -12.33 -10.72 3.81
C LEU A 126 -11.39 -9.54 3.50
N ALA A 127 -11.47 -8.48 4.31
CA ALA A 127 -10.67 -7.27 4.12
C ALA A 127 -9.15 -7.50 4.16
N ASP A 128 -8.68 -8.59 4.76
CA ASP A 128 -7.26 -8.94 4.83
C ASP A 128 -6.71 -9.40 3.45
N PHE A 129 -7.59 -9.69 2.50
CA PHE A 129 -7.26 -10.19 1.17
C PHE A 129 -7.69 -9.24 0.04
N LEU A 130 -8.29 -8.10 0.38
CA LEU A 130 -8.75 -7.14 -0.61
C LEU A 130 -7.62 -6.21 -1.07
N PRO A 131 -7.65 -5.76 -2.34
CA PRO A 131 -6.78 -4.69 -2.83
C PRO A 131 -7.03 -3.37 -2.10
N THR A 132 -6.00 -2.53 -2.05
CA THR A 132 -6.01 -1.23 -1.35
C THR A 132 -7.21 -0.35 -1.75
N VAL A 133 -7.56 -0.30 -3.03
CA VAL A 133 -8.71 0.49 -3.52
C VAL A 133 -10.03 0.02 -2.91
N THR A 134 -10.24 -1.29 -2.77
CA THR A 134 -11.45 -1.85 -2.16
C THR A 134 -11.47 -1.62 -0.65
N ILE A 135 -10.31 -1.73 0.02
CA ILE A 135 -10.17 -1.41 1.44
C ILE A 135 -10.56 0.05 1.69
N LYS A 136 -10.02 1.00 0.89
CA LYS A 136 -10.32 2.43 0.98
C LYS A 136 -11.79 2.73 0.66
N ALA A 137 -12.40 2.01 -0.27
CA ALA A 137 -13.83 2.14 -0.57
C ALA A 137 -14.71 1.74 0.63
N LYS A 138 -14.39 0.64 1.31
CA LYS A 138 -15.09 0.21 2.54
C LYS A 138 -14.90 1.23 3.67
N ASP A 139 -13.70 1.76 3.85
CA ASP A 139 -13.39 2.78 4.84
C ASP A 139 -14.23 4.04 4.61
N LEU A 140 -14.25 4.56 3.38
CA LEU A 140 -15.03 5.73 3.00
C LEU A 140 -16.53 5.53 3.26
N THR A 141 -17.10 4.39 2.87
CA THR A 141 -18.55 4.14 3.04
C THR A 141 -18.96 4.03 4.51
N ALA A 142 -18.09 3.47 5.35
CA ALA A 142 -18.29 3.42 6.79
C ALA A 142 -18.22 4.83 7.42
N GLU A 143 -17.24 5.65 7.01
CA GLU A 143 -17.13 7.04 7.46
C GLU A 143 -18.33 7.90 7.00
N MET A 144 -18.75 7.80 5.72
CA MET A 144 -19.93 8.50 5.21
C MET A 144 -21.19 8.16 6.01
N THR A 145 -21.36 6.87 6.33
CA THR A 145 -22.55 6.43 7.10
C THR A 145 -22.46 6.90 8.54
N THR A 146 -21.28 6.84 9.16
CA THR A 146 -21.03 7.36 10.51
C THR A 146 -21.38 8.83 10.61
N PHE A 147 -20.88 9.63 9.64
CA PHE A 147 -21.16 11.06 9.58
C PHE A 147 -22.66 11.32 9.46
N LYS A 148 -23.33 10.64 8.51
CA LYS A 148 -24.77 10.84 8.26
C LYS A 148 -25.65 10.39 9.42
N THR A 149 -25.27 9.30 10.11
CA THR A 149 -25.98 8.82 11.30
C THR A 149 -25.94 9.85 12.42
N LYS A 150 -24.78 10.46 12.66
CA LYS A 150 -24.62 11.51 13.68
C LYS A 150 -25.33 12.82 13.31
N GLU A 151 -25.13 13.31 12.06
CA GLU A 151 -25.72 14.54 11.58
C GLU A 151 -27.24 14.53 11.67
N LYS A 152 -27.87 13.43 11.24
CA LYS A 152 -29.32 13.28 11.20
C LYS A 152 -29.91 12.57 12.41
N ARG A 153 -29.08 12.20 13.40
CA ARG A 153 -29.49 11.46 14.60
C ARG A 153 -30.36 10.23 14.27
N LEU A 154 -29.89 9.45 13.26
CA LEU A 154 -30.63 8.28 12.81
C LEU A 154 -30.61 7.22 13.91
N ASN A 155 -31.78 6.71 14.31
CA ASN A 155 -31.95 5.73 15.40
C ASN A 155 -32.76 4.49 14.96
N ASN A 156 -32.97 4.32 13.67
CA ASN A 156 -33.70 3.20 13.12
C ASN A 156 -32.77 2.32 12.27
N LEU A 157 -32.77 1.02 12.55
CA LEU A 157 -31.94 0.01 11.85
C LEU A 157 -32.17 0.03 10.33
N GLU A 158 -33.41 0.14 9.89
CA GLU A 158 -33.75 0.09 8.47
C GLU A 158 -33.23 1.31 7.73
N ILE A 159 -33.42 2.51 8.34
CA ILE A 159 -32.96 3.79 7.76
C ILE A 159 -31.42 3.81 7.68
N ILE A 160 -30.73 3.39 8.75
CA ILE A 160 -29.27 3.34 8.78
C ILE A 160 -28.78 2.31 7.74
N SER A 161 -29.41 1.14 7.68
CA SER A 161 -29.07 0.07 6.73
C SER A 161 -29.25 0.54 5.29
N ALA A 162 -30.36 1.16 4.95
CA ALA A 162 -30.61 1.74 3.61
C ALA A 162 -29.61 2.85 3.28
N THR A 163 -29.24 3.68 4.27
CA THR A 163 -28.26 4.72 4.10
C THR A 163 -26.87 4.14 3.79
N HIS A 164 -26.45 3.12 4.55
CA HIS A 164 -25.17 2.42 4.32
C HIS A 164 -25.14 1.71 2.96
N GLU A 165 -26.20 1.03 2.60
CA GLU A 165 -26.35 0.40 1.27
C GLU A 165 -26.23 1.43 0.15
N ARG A 166 -26.91 2.57 0.27
CA ARG A 166 -26.84 3.67 -0.71
C ARG A 166 -25.43 4.22 -0.85
N HIS A 167 -24.70 4.46 0.25
CA HIS A 167 -23.32 4.93 0.21
C HIS A 167 -22.42 3.93 -0.51
N ASN A 168 -22.56 2.64 -0.22
CA ASN A 168 -21.82 1.59 -0.91
C ASN A 168 -22.14 1.52 -2.40
N LYS A 169 -23.42 1.68 -2.81
CA LYS A 169 -23.82 1.77 -4.22
C LYS A 169 -23.21 2.98 -4.92
N SER A 170 -23.19 4.14 -4.26
CA SER A 170 -22.60 5.38 -4.82
C SER A 170 -21.08 5.23 -5.02
N VAL A 171 -20.36 4.73 -4.02
CA VAL A 171 -18.92 4.51 -4.14
C VAL A 171 -18.62 3.43 -5.19
N ARG A 172 -19.41 2.34 -5.23
CA ARG A 172 -19.31 1.34 -6.29
C ARG A 172 -19.51 1.96 -7.68
N GLN A 173 -20.53 2.82 -7.85
CA GLN A 173 -20.79 3.44 -9.16
C GLN A 173 -19.59 4.28 -9.60
N ALA A 174 -18.97 5.03 -8.69
CA ALA A 174 -17.76 5.79 -8.99
C ALA A 174 -16.60 4.89 -9.45
N LEU A 175 -16.40 3.75 -8.80
CA LEU A 175 -15.39 2.76 -9.21
C LEU A 175 -15.71 2.14 -10.57
N VAL A 176 -16.95 1.77 -10.81
CA VAL A 176 -17.40 1.16 -12.08
C VAL A 176 -17.26 2.13 -13.25
N ASN A 177 -17.49 3.41 -13.05
CA ASN A 177 -17.28 4.44 -14.08
C ASN A 177 -15.82 4.49 -14.55
N GLU A 178 -14.87 4.11 -13.67
CA GLU A 178 -13.44 3.97 -13.98
C GLU A 178 -13.05 2.53 -14.35
N ASN A 179 -14.03 1.68 -14.70
CA ASN A 179 -13.83 0.27 -15.02
C ASN A 179 -13.25 -0.58 -13.88
N ILE A 180 -13.36 -0.12 -12.63
CA ILE A 180 -12.93 -0.87 -11.45
C ILE A 180 -14.14 -1.59 -10.86
N TYR A 181 -14.16 -2.92 -10.98
CA TYR A 181 -15.22 -3.79 -10.45
C TYR A 181 -14.70 -4.49 -9.19
N PRO A 182 -15.07 -4.07 -7.97
CA PRO A 182 -14.52 -4.63 -6.73
C PRO A 182 -14.61 -6.16 -6.64
N GLU A 183 -15.67 -6.74 -7.17
CA GLU A 183 -15.88 -8.20 -7.18
C GLU A 183 -15.06 -8.95 -8.24
N ARG A 184 -14.39 -8.25 -9.16
CA ARG A 184 -13.54 -8.84 -10.20
C ARG A 184 -12.07 -8.71 -9.91
N LEU A 185 -11.69 -7.89 -8.92
CA LEU A 185 -10.30 -7.73 -8.53
C LEU A 185 -9.77 -9.02 -7.91
N PRO A 186 -8.50 -9.38 -8.16
CA PRO A 186 -7.88 -10.56 -7.58
C PRO A 186 -7.70 -10.41 -6.08
N ALA A 187 -7.56 -11.54 -5.39
CA ALA A 187 -7.14 -11.54 -4.00
C ALA A 187 -5.68 -11.12 -3.89
N GLU A 188 -5.40 -10.32 -2.88
CA GLU A 188 -4.04 -9.96 -2.49
C GLU A 188 -3.50 -10.92 -1.42
N GLU A 189 -2.19 -10.86 -1.15
CA GLU A 189 -1.58 -11.62 -0.08
C GLU A 189 -2.23 -11.30 1.29
N ASP A 190 -2.42 -12.32 2.14
CA ASP A 190 -2.91 -12.12 3.51
C ASP A 190 -2.09 -11.05 4.26
N ILE A 191 -2.78 -10.04 4.76
CA ILE A 191 -2.19 -8.92 5.49
C ILE A 191 -1.24 -9.37 6.62
N LYS A 192 -1.58 -10.44 7.35
CA LYS A 192 -0.71 -10.97 8.41
C LYS A 192 0.56 -11.63 7.90
N LYS A 193 0.51 -12.24 6.72
CA LYS A 193 1.74 -12.78 6.08
C LYS A 193 2.63 -11.63 5.64
N LEU A 194 2.02 -10.61 5.06
CA LEU A 194 2.67 -9.39 4.60
C LEU A 194 3.39 -8.67 5.75
N GLU A 195 2.72 -8.45 6.88
CA GLU A 195 3.31 -7.87 8.10
C GLU A 195 4.53 -8.66 8.59
N ARG A 196 4.42 -9.99 8.63
CA ARG A 196 5.53 -10.85 9.07
C ARG A 196 6.73 -10.76 8.12
N ARG A 197 6.48 -10.70 6.80
CA ARG A 197 7.53 -10.58 5.78
C ARG A 197 8.28 -9.26 5.96
N ILE A 198 7.58 -8.13 6.01
CA ILE A 198 8.19 -6.81 6.20
C ILE A 198 8.96 -6.73 7.52
N ASN A 199 8.39 -7.23 8.61
CA ASN A 199 9.07 -7.24 9.90
C ASN A 199 10.35 -8.08 9.88
N LYS A 200 10.39 -9.17 9.11
CA LYS A 200 11.59 -9.98 8.93
C LYS A 200 12.64 -9.26 8.10
N GLU A 201 12.23 -8.64 6.99
CA GLU A 201 13.11 -7.87 6.10
C GLU A 201 13.71 -6.66 6.83
N ASN A 202 12.89 -5.90 7.57
CA ASN A 202 13.34 -4.77 8.37
C ASN A 202 14.37 -5.17 9.45
N LYS A 203 14.23 -6.37 10.03
CA LYS A 203 15.20 -6.89 11.01
C LYS A 203 16.54 -7.32 10.37
N SER A 204 16.52 -7.70 9.10
CA SER A 204 17.71 -8.13 8.35
C SER A 204 18.51 -6.96 7.77
N LEU A 205 17.94 -5.74 7.75
CA LEU A 205 18.63 -4.55 7.25
C LEU A 205 19.65 -4.03 8.25
N PRO A 206 20.84 -3.54 7.81
CA PRO A 206 21.83 -2.90 8.67
C PRO A 206 21.22 -1.73 9.45
N LYS A 207 21.64 -1.55 10.71
CA LYS A 207 21.10 -0.52 11.63
C LYS A 207 21.14 0.92 11.07
N SER A 208 22.04 1.23 10.16
CA SER A 208 22.12 2.52 9.46
C SER A 208 20.91 2.80 8.54
N THR A 209 20.27 1.76 8.00
CA THR A 209 19.13 1.89 7.10
C THR A 209 17.79 1.88 7.84
N GLN A 210 17.76 1.34 9.07
CA GLN A 210 16.55 1.28 9.90
C GLN A 210 16.09 2.65 10.42
N LYS A 211 17.01 3.64 10.51
CA LYS A 211 16.70 5.00 11.00
C LYS A 211 15.90 5.82 9.98
N SER A 212 16.16 5.67 8.68
CA SER A 212 15.48 6.43 7.62
C SER A 212 14.05 5.96 7.34
N LEU A 213 13.69 4.71 7.69
CA LEU A 213 12.33 4.15 7.49
C LEU A 213 11.33 4.52 8.60
N LYS A 214 11.80 5.09 9.72
CA LYS A 214 10.92 5.52 10.82
C LYS A 214 10.49 6.99 10.75
N THR A 215 10.93 7.72 9.72
CA THR A 215 10.74 9.18 9.59
C THR A 215 9.86 9.56 8.39
N VAL A 216 9.13 8.61 7.83
CA VAL A 216 8.14 8.85 6.75
C VAL A 216 6.73 8.59 7.25
#